data_b13cad18700da922d49afa048caa785f
#
_entry.id   b13cad18700da922d49afa048caa785f
#
_cell.length_a   1.000
_cell.length_b   1.000
_cell.length_c   1.000
_cell.angle_alpha   90.00
_cell.angle_beta   90.00
_cell.angle_gamma   90.00
#
_symmetry.space_group_name_H-M   'P 1'
#
loop_
_entity.id
_entity.type
_entity.pdbx_description
1 polymer ?
#
loop_
_entity_poly.entity_id
_entity_poly.type
_entity_poly.pdbx_seq_one_letter_code
_entity_poly.pdbx_strand_id
1 'polypeptide(L)'
;MSYYFDLIPEADYEASNGNVGAFFEEIVTYYQTMYPSIDLTMFLPNLLSVGDASDSVSGLVPNTTYYAYAVEVNPSTGKAGENWSVVKFTSLEGGNPAECTFEFTVRNVFATEVEFSITPSDESIAYWYAVTSVDGYPGDALLQAEVKQLIDQYAAENNRTREEIMPRLVMRGP
;
A
#
# COMPACT_ATOMS: atom_id res chain seq x y z
N MET A 1 16.02 6.07 -22.49
CA MET A 1 16.42 5.84 -21.11
C MET A 1 15.26 5.14 -20.42
N SER A 2 15.55 4.02 -19.75
CA SER A 2 14.53 3.32 -18.94
C SER A 2 14.62 3.83 -17.51
N TYR A 3 13.48 3.98 -16.84
CA TYR A 3 13.44 4.45 -15.48
C TYR A 3 12.30 3.78 -14.68
N TYR A 4 12.42 3.76 -13.37
CA TYR A 4 11.39 3.39 -12.43
C TYR A 4 10.90 4.65 -11.71
N PHE A 5 9.63 4.73 -11.36
CA PHE A 5 9.07 5.80 -10.55
C PHE A 5 8.04 5.25 -9.56
N ASP A 6 7.96 5.88 -8.38
CA ASP A 6 7.08 5.47 -7.29
C ASP A 6 6.96 6.57 -6.25
N LEU A 7 6.23 6.31 -5.17
CA LEU A 7 6.09 7.15 -3.99
C LEU A 7 6.69 6.48 -2.76
N ILE A 8 7.37 7.28 -1.94
CA ILE A 8 7.86 6.83 -0.63
C ILE A 8 7.49 7.84 0.46
N PRO A 9 7.18 7.40 1.69
CA PRO A 9 7.04 8.29 2.83
C PRO A 9 8.34 9.04 3.14
N GLU A 10 8.23 10.26 3.67
CA GLU A 10 9.38 11.07 4.07
C GLU A 10 10.33 10.34 5.01
N ALA A 11 9.80 9.58 5.99
CA ALA A 11 10.62 8.82 6.94
C ALA A 11 11.53 7.79 6.24
N ASP A 12 11.03 7.10 5.21
CA ASP A 12 11.81 6.13 4.45
C ASP A 12 12.87 6.82 3.58
N TYR A 13 12.49 7.96 2.95
CA TYR A 13 13.43 8.77 2.19
C TYR A 13 14.59 9.27 3.04
N GLU A 14 14.31 9.78 4.25
CA GLU A 14 15.33 10.23 5.19
C GLU A 14 16.20 9.07 5.72
N ALA A 15 15.56 7.92 6.04
CA ALA A 15 16.29 6.72 6.48
C ALA A 15 17.29 6.20 5.44
N SER A 16 16.97 6.36 4.15
CA SER A 16 17.86 6.01 3.04
C SER A 16 18.94 7.07 2.74
N ASN A 17 18.96 8.19 3.47
CA ASN A 17 19.77 9.36 3.15
C ASN A 17 19.53 9.90 1.73
N GLY A 18 18.29 9.79 1.24
CA GLY A 18 17.88 10.22 -0.09
C GLY A 18 18.31 9.30 -1.24
N ASN A 19 18.78 8.11 -0.95
CA ASN A 19 19.19 7.13 -1.97
C ASN A 19 17.97 6.40 -2.54
N VAL A 20 17.28 7.04 -3.48
CA VAL A 20 16.06 6.47 -4.12
C VAL A 20 16.36 5.25 -4.99
N GLY A 21 17.58 5.08 -5.49
CA GLY A 21 18.00 3.91 -6.24
C GLY A 21 17.94 2.63 -5.40
N ALA A 22 18.22 2.73 -4.10
CA ALA A 22 18.19 1.60 -3.18
C ALA A 22 16.78 0.97 -3.10
N PHE A 23 15.72 1.75 -3.11
CA PHE A 23 14.34 1.23 -3.07
C PHE A 23 14.02 0.35 -4.28
N PHE A 24 14.42 0.77 -5.47
CA PHE A 24 14.25 -0.06 -6.65
C PHE A 24 15.09 -1.34 -6.60
N GLU A 25 16.34 -1.25 -6.14
CA GLU A 25 17.21 -2.43 -5.98
C GLU A 25 16.67 -3.41 -4.93
N GLU A 26 16.00 -2.93 -3.88
CA GLU A 26 15.29 -3.77 -2.91
C GLU A 26 14.12 -4.52 -3.56
N ILE A 27 13.33 -3.86 -4.41
CA ILE A 27 12.26 -4.50 -5.19
C ILE A 27 12.82 -5.63 -6.05
N VAL A 28 13.89 -5.38 -6.79
CA VAL A 28 14.56 -6.40 -7.61
C VAL A 28 15.05 -7.57 -6.75
N THR A 29 15.68 -7.28 -5.63
CA THR A 29 16.18 -8.28 -4.67
C THR A 29 15.04 -9.13 -4.10
N TYR A 30 13.92 -8.50 -3.74
CA TYR A 30 12.72 -9.19 -3.27
C TYR A 30 12.23 -10.20 -4.31
N TYR A 31 12.06 -9.78 -5.57
CA TYR A 31 11.60 -10.67 -6.64
C TYR A 31 12.58 -11.81 -6.92
N GLN A 32 13.89 -11.55 -6.91
CA GLN A 32 14.89 -12.60 -7.07
C GLN A 32 14.90 -13.59 -5.90
N THR A 33 14.59 -13.14 -4.69
CA THR A 33 14.48 -14.01 -3.51
C THR A 33 13.24 -14.89 -3.57
N MET A 34 12.11 -14.31 -3.96
CA MET A 34 10.83 -15.05 -4.06
C MET A 34 10.80 -15.99 -5.29
N TYR A 35 11.48 -15.61 -6.35
CA TYR A 35 11.54 -16.34 -7.63
C TYR A 35 13.00 -16.50 -8.09
N PRO A 36 13.78 -17.42 -7.52
CA PRO A 36 15.22 -17.52 -7.81
C PRO A 36 15.58 -17.78 -9.27
N SER A 37 14.64 -18.27 -10.07
CA SER A 37 14.82 -18.52 -11.51
C SER A 37 14.23 -17.42 -12.40
N ILE A 38 13.85 -16.26 -11.84
CA ILE A 38 13.31 -15.16 -12.63
C ILE A 38 14.34 -14.62 -13.63
N ASP A 39 13.95 -14.51 -14.88
CA ASP A 39 14.75 -13.83 -15.89
C ASP A 39 14.49 -12.32 -15.81
N LEU A 40 15.45 -11.59 -15.27
CA LEU A 40 15.34 -10.14 -15.11
C LEU A 40 15.17 -9.42 -16.44
N THR A 41 15.72 -9.92 -17.53
CA THR A 41 15.60 -9.27 -18.84
C THR A 41 14.18 -9.33 -19.41
N MET A 42 13.40 -10.33 -18.98
CA MET A 42 11.97 -10.45 -19.30
C MET A 42 11.07 -9.75 -18.29
N PHE A 43 11.49 -9.69 -17.04
CA PHE A 43 10.70 -9.13 -15.94
C PHE A 43 10.78 -7.60 -15.86
N LEU A 44 12.00 -7.04 -15.91
CA LEU A 44 12.23 -5.60 -15.73
C LEU A 44 11.48 -4.71 -16.72
N PRO A 45 11.33 -5.06 -18.02
CA PRO A 45 10.54 -4.24 -18.94
C PRO A 45 9.09 -4.01 -18.53
N ASN A 46 8.53 -4.88 -17.65
CA ASN A 46 7.17 -4.71 -17.14
C ASN A 46 7.09 -3.76 -15.93
N LEU A 47 8.22 -3.48 -15.29
CA LEU A 47 8.32 -2.53 -14.17
C LEU A 47 8.82 -1.15 -14.61
N LEU A 48 9.50 -1.07 -15.75
CA LEU A 48 10.18 0.15 -16.16
C LEU A 48 9.37 0.92 -17.19
N SER A 49 9.46 2.23 -17.11
CA SER A 49 8.88 3.17 -18.06
C SER A 49 9.92 3.73 -19.01
N VAL A 50 9.47 4.12 -20.21
CA VAL A 50 10.27 4.81 -21.25
C VAL A 50 9.40 5.92 -21.84
N GLY A 51 9.94 7.13 -21.95
CA GLY A 51 9.16 8.31 -22.38
C GLY A 51 8.29 8.88 -21.25
N ASP A 52 7.18 9.50 -21.60
CA ASP A 52 6.25 10.05 -20.60
C ASP A 52 5.44 8.92 -19.97
N ALA A 53 5.28 8.96 -18.66
CA ALA A 53 4.46 8.01 -17.90
C ALA A 53 3.60 8.76 -16.87
N SER A 54 2.45 8.20 -16.54
CA SER A 54 1.57 8.69 -15.49
C SER A 54 0.98 7.51 -14.72
N ASP A 55 0.79 7.71 -13.43
CA ASP A 55 0.13 6.74 -12.57
C ASP A 55 -0.75 7.46 -11.53
N SER A 56 -1.66 6.73 -10.91
CA SER A 56 -2.51 7.21 -9.83
C SER A 56 -2.36 6.29 -8.63
N VAL A 57 -1.82 6.82 -7.56
CA VAL A 57 -1.64 6.08 -6.30
C VAL A 57 -2.76 6.43 -5.35
N SER A 58 -3.51 5.42 -4.91
CA SER A 58 -4.55 5.54 -3.88
C SER A 58 -4.04 5.02 -2.52
N GLY A 59 -4.79 5.26 -1.46
CA GLY A 59 -4.48 4.75 -0.14
C GLY A 59 -3.39 5.51 0.62
N LEU A 60 -3.04 6.71 0.19
CA LEU A 60 -2.11 7.55 0.95
C LEU A 60 -2.66 7.86 2.34
N VAL A 61 -1.77 7.91 3.32
CA VAL A 61 -2.14 8.38 4.67
C VAL A 61 -2.38 9.89 4.59
N PRO A 62 -3.52 10.40 5.06
CA PRO A 62 -3.80 11.83 5.07
C PRO A 62 -2.77 12.64 5.86
N ASN A 63 -2.60 13.91 5.48
CA ASN A 63 -1.68 14.86 6.13
C ASN A 63 -0.27 14.28 6.34
N THR A 64 0.20 13.51 5.37
CA THR A 64 1.49 12.82 5.43
C THR A 64 2.37 13.27 4.27
N THR A 65 3.63 13.52 4.56
CA THR A 65 4.60 13.93 3.54
C THR A 65 5.20 12.74 2.81
N TYR A 66 5.24 12.84 1.50
CA TYR A 66 5.76 11.85 0.56
C TYR A 66 6.76 12.48 -0.39
N TYR A 67 7.60 11.64 -0.95
CA TYR A 67 8.45 11.94 -2.09
C TYR A 67 8.01 11.08 -3.28
N ALA A 68 7.60 11.73 -4.37
CA ALA A 68 7.53 11.09 -5.67
C ALA A 68 8.94 11.08 -6.26
N TYR A 69 9.41 9.94 -6.72
CA TYR A 69 10.74 9.83 -7.29
C TYR A 69 10.73 9.09 -8.62
N ALA A 70 11.72 9.40 -9.44
CA ALA A 70 12.06 8.64 -10.62
C ALA A 70 13.56 8.39 -10.64
N VAL A 71 14.00 7.19 -10.98
CA VAL A 71 15.41 6.78 -11.03
C VAL A 71 15.69 6.04 -12.33
N GLU A 72 16.79 6.39 -12.99
CA GLU A 72 17.30 5.65 -14.13
C GLU A 72 17.62 4.21 -13.74
N VAL A 73 17.26 3.24 -14.59
CA VAL A 73 17.52 1.83 -14.35
C VAL A 73 18.10 1.18 -15.59
N ASN A 74 19.13 0.38 -15.39
CA ASN A 74 19.65 -0.50 -16.46
C ASN A 74 18.69 -1.69 -16.62
N PRO A 75 17.98 -1.81 -17.76
CA PRO A 75 16.93 -2.83 -17.94
C PRO A 75 17.49 -4.26 -18.05
N SER A 76 18.78 -4.41 -18.23
CA SER A 76 19.40 -5.74 -18.33
C SER A 76 19.91 -6.27 -16.99
N THR A 77 20.23 -5.38 -16.06
CA THR A 77 20.84 -5.75 -14.76
C THR A 77 19.98 -5.43 -13.56
N GLY A 78 18.97 -4.56 -13.71
CA GLY A 78 18.17 -4.05 -12.61
C GLY A 78 18.92 -3.11 -11.65
N LYS A 79 20.05 -2.58 -12.09
CA LYS A 79 20.83 -1.62 -11.29
C LYS A 79 20.33 -0.20 -11.51
N ALA A 80 20.13 0.51 -10.42
CA ALA A 80 19.86 1.94 -10.44
C ALA A 80 21.06 2.71 -11.00
N GLY A 81 20.78 3.74 -11.80
CA GLY A 81 21.76 4.67 -12.32
C GLY A 81 21.95 5.87 -11.38
N GLU A 82 22.79 6.80 -11.85
CA GLU A 82 23.10 8.04 -11.10
C GLU A 82 22.08 9.17 -11.40
N ASN A 83 21.24 9.02 -12.44
CA ASN A 83 20.22 10.00 -12.78
C ASN A 83 18.92 9.71 -12.04
N TRP A 84 18.51 10.59 -11.16
CA TRP A 84 17.26 10.51 -10.43
C TRP A 84 16.67 11.89 -10.16
N SER A 85 15.40 11.92 -9.85
CA SER A 85 14.66 13.13 -9.50
C SER A 85 13.65 12.84 -8.42
N VAL A 86 13.41 13.80 -7.54
CA VAL A 86 12.39 13.71 -6.48
C VAL A 86 11.55 14.97 -6.40
N VAL A 87 10.29 14.80 -6.05
CA VAL A 87 9.37 15.90 -5.75
C VAL A 87 8.69 15.61 -4.42
N LYS A 88 8.83 16.53 -3.48
CA LYS A 88 8.17 16.46 -2.17
C LYS A 88 6.76 17.02 -2.26
N PHE A 89 5.79 16.33 -1.65
CA PHE A 89 4.43 16.84 -1.47
C PHE A 89 3.84 16.29 -0.17
N THR A 90 2.78 16.92 0.31
CA THR A 90 2.01 16.43 1.47
C THR A 90 0.60 16.11 1.00
N SER A 91 0.11 14.92 1.35
CA SER A 91 -1.29 14.55 1.11
C SER A 91 -2.23 15.47 1.88
N LEU A 92 -3.42 15.67 1.35
CA LEU A 92 -4.41 16.52 2.01
C LEU A 92 -4.81 15.97 3.37
N GLU A 93 -5.37 16.83 4.21
CA GLU A 93 -5.98 16.42 5.46
C GLU A 93 -7.14 15.46 5.19
N GLY A 94 -7.23 14.38 5.96
CA GLY A 94 -8.32 13.41 5.84
C GLY A 94 -9.59 13.92 6.52
N GLY A 95 -10.72 13.32 6.15
CA GLY A 95 -12.00 13.62 6.77
C GLY A 95 -12.10 13.11 8.23
N ASN A 96 -13.22 13.42 8.87
CA ASN A 96 -13.53 12.99 10.22
C ASN A 96 -14.06 11.54 10.21
N PRO A 97 -13.36 10.55 10.80
CA PRO A 97 -13.86 9.17 10.84
C PRO A 97 -15.24 9.01 11.51
N ALA A 98 -15.58 9.87 12.47
CA ALA A 98 -16.88 9.82 13.14
C ALA A 98 -18.06 10.23 12.25
N GLU A 99 -17.80 10.92 11.14
CA GLU A 99 -18.81 11.38 10.17
C GLU A 99 -18.87 10.51 8.92
N CYS A 100 -17.91 9.58 8.77
CA CYS A 100 -17.86 8.70 7.61
C CYS A 100 -18.98 7.65 7.69
N THR A 101 -19.74 7.55 6.62
CA THR A 101 -20.75 6.51 6.42
C THR A 101 -20.30 5.55 5.33
N PHE A 102 -20.83 4.33 5.35
CA PHE A 102 -20.50 3.30 4.37
C PHE A 102 -21.76 2.85 3.65
N GLU A 103 -21.71 2.86 2.32
CA GLU A 103 -22.73 2.25 1.47
C GLU A 103 -22.28 0.83 1.07
N PHE A 104 -23.15 -0.16 1.31
CA PHE A 104 -22.91 -1.55 0.92
C PHE A 104 -23.82 -1.89 -0.27
N THR A 105 -23.21 -2.41 -1.33
CA THR A 105 -23.94 -2.96 -2.46
C THR A 105 -23.64 -4.44 -2.60
N VAL A 106 -24.65 -5.28 -2.37
CA VAL A 106 -24.57 -6.72 -2.61
C VAL A 106 -24.98 -6.99 -4.05
N ARG A 107 -24.13 -7.65 -4.84
CA ARG A 107 -24.36 -7.89 -6.27
C ARG A 107 -24.82 -9.32 -6.55
N ASN A 108 -24.05 -10.31 -6.13
CA ASN A 108 -24.31 -11.72 -6.38
C ASN A 108 -24.29 -12.50 -5.06
N VAL A 109 -25.30 -13.31 -4.82
CA VAL A 109 -25.38 -14.18 -3.64
C VAL A 109 -25.48 -15.62 -4.13
N PHE A 110 -24.50 -16.43 -3.74
CA PHE A 110 -24.44 -17.87 -4.03
C PHE A 110 -24.61 -18.66 -2.72
N ALA A 111 -24.63 -19.97 -2.80
CA ALA A 111 -24.82 -20.82 -1.61
C ALA A 111 -23.69 -20.68 -0.55
N THR A 112 -22.47 -20.41 -1.01
CA THR A 112 -21.26 -20.33 -0.16
C THR A 112 -20.42 -19.08 -0.42
N GLU A 113 -20.90 -18.17 -1.26
CA GLU A 113 -20.16 -17.00 -1.70
C GLU A 113 -21.10 -15.80 -1.85
N VAL A 114 -20.60 -14.62 -1.63
CA VAL A 114 -21.28 -13.35 -1.88
C VAL A 114 -20.30 -12.34 -2.46
N GLU A 115 -20.74 -11.64 -3.49
CA GLU A 115 -20.04 -10.47 -4.03
C GLU A 115 -20.67 -9.19 -3.50
N PHE A 116 -19.88 -8.32 -2.92
CA PHE A 116 -20.33 -7.01 -2.45
C PHE A 116 -19.25 -5.95 -2.65
N SER A 117 -19.65 -4.70 -2.65
CA SER A 117 -18.76 -3.54 -2.60
C SER A 117 -19.11 -2.65 -1.43
N ILE A 118 -18.11 -1.94 -0.92
CA ILE A 118 -18.23 -0.96 0.15
C ILE A 118 -17.73 0.36 -0.40
N THR A 119 -18.53 1.41 -0.26
CA THR A 119 -18.18 2.76 -0.67
C THR A 119 -18.23 3.67 0.56
N PRO A 120 -17.10 4.16 1.08
CA PRO A 120 -17.08 5.15 2.13
C PRO A 120 -17.53 6.51 1.59
N SER A 121 -18.23 7.31 2.41
CA SER A 121 -18.60 8.68 2.06
C SER A 121 -17.39 9.62 1.97
N ASP A 122 -16.26 9.23 2.53
CA ASP A 122 -14.97 9.91 2.48
C ASP A 122 -13.85 8.87 2.24
N GLU A 123 -13.29 8.90 1.05
CA GLU A 123 -12.25 7.95 0.59
C GLU A 123 -10.92 8.07 1.35
N SER A 124 -10.69 9.17 2.07
CA SER A 124 -9.51 9.37 2.90
C SER A 124 -9.55 8.57 4.20
N ILE A 125 -10.74 8.15 4.62
CA ILE A 125 -10.92 7.39 5.86
C ILE A 125 -10.43 5.95 5.69
N ALA A 126 -9.61 5.53 6.65
CA ALA A 126 -9.18 4.15 6.75
C ALA A 126 -10.26 3.31 7.43
N TYR A 127 -10.58 2.16 6.85
CA TYR A 127 -11.57 1.24 7.41
C TYR A 127 -11.12 -0.21 7.28
N TRP A 128 -11.78 -1.06 8.04
CA TRP A 128 -11.67 -2.50 7.96
C TRP A 128 -13.08 -3.11 7.91
N TYR A 129 -13.24 -4.21 7.21
CA TYR A 129 -14.51 -4.92 7.18
C TYR A 129 -14.31 -6.42 7.38
N ALA A 130 -15.37 -7.07 7.85
CA ALA A 130 -15.45 -8.52 7.93
C ALA A 130 -16.86 -8.99 7.57
N VAL A 131 -16.96 -10.24 7.14
CA VAL A 131 -18.22 -10.94 6.96
C VAL A 131 -18.31 -12.02 8.02
N THR A 132 -19.41 -12.04 8.77
CA THR A 132 -19.66 -13.07 9.79
C THR A 132 -21.10 -13.56 9.67
N SER A 133 -21.39 -14.76 10.19
CA SER A 133 -22.77 -15.22 10.32
C SER A 133 -23.50 -14.44 11.41
N VAL A 134 -24.82 -14.38 11.32
CA VAL A 134 -25.66 -13.71 12.34
C VAL A 134 -25.41 -14.29 13.74
N ASP A 135 -25.29 -15.63 13.83
CA ASP A 135 -25.03 -16.34 15.09
C ASP A 135 -23.58 -16.17 15.59
N GLY A 136 -22.65 -15.82 14.69
CA GLY A 136 -21.23 -15.57 15.02
C GLY A 136 -20.91 -14.11 15.34
N TYR A 137 -21.87 -13.20 15.25
CA TYR A 137 -21.63 -11.79 15.56
C TYR A 137 -21.64 -11.51 17.07
N PRO A 138 -20.47 -11.20 17.67
CA PRO A 138 -20.36 -11.07 19.12
C PRO A 138 -20.87 -9.72 19.67
N GLY A 139 -21.27 -8.80 18.81
CA GLY A 139 -21.58 -7.42 19.14
C GLY A 139 -20.39 -6.47 18.97
N ASP A 140 -20.67 -5.20 18.72
CA ASP A 140 -19.66 -4.19 18.33
C ASP A 140 -18.48 -4.07 19.32
N ALA A 141 -18.75 -4.06 20.63
CA ALA A 141 -17.71 -3.88 21.64
C ALA A 141 -16.73 -5.08 21.71
N LEU A 142 -17.25 -6.30 21.57
CA LEU A 142 -16.42 -7.51 21.56
C LEU A 142 -15.65 -7.60 20.25
N LEU A 143 -16.28 -7.32 19.11
CA LEU A 143 -15.63 -7.31 17.80
C LEU A 143 -14.45 -6.31 17.78
N GLN A 144 -14.65 -5.09 18.30
CA GLN A 144 -13.58 -4.09 18.41
C GLN A 144 -12.41 -4.59 19.27
N ALA A 145 -12.71 -5.26 20.40
CA ALA A 145 -11.69 -5.82 21.27
C ALA A 145 -10.90 -6.95 20.58
N GLU A 146 -11.58 -7.83 19.87
CA GLU A 146 -10.95 -8.93 19.11
C GLU A 146 -10.07 -8.40 17.98
N VAL A 147 -10.57 -7.44 17.19
CA VAL A 147 -9.78 -6.80 16.13
C VAL A 147 -8.54 -6.12 16.69
N LYS A 148 -8.68 -5.40 17.81
CA LYS A 148 -7.53 -4.80 18.49
C LYS A 148 -6.49 -5.83 18.91
N GLN A 149 -6.93 -6.95 19.49
CA GLN A 149 -6.05 -8.04 19.90
C GLN A 149 -5.33 -8.66 18.70
N LEU A 150 -6.02 -8.91 17.59
CA LEU A 150 -5.42 -9.43 16.37
C LEU A 150 -4.34 -8.51 15.80
N ILE A 151 -4.60 -7.18 15.81
CA ILE A 151 -3.62 -6.19 15.38
C ILE A 151 -2.37 -6.22 16.27
N ASP A 152 -2.56 -6.26 17.59
CA ASP A 152 -1.46 -6.30 18.56
C ASP A 152 -0.63 -7.59 18.43
N GLN A 153 -1.30 -8.73 18.23
CA GLN A 153 -0.64 -10.01 17.98
C GLN A 153 0.16 -9.97 16.68
N TYR A 154 -0.43 -9.51 15.59
CA TYR A 154 0.24 -9.43 14.29
C TYR A 154 1.45 -8.48 14.33
N ALA A 155 1.36 -7.36 15.04
CA ALA A 155 2.47 -6.44 15.27
C ALA A 155 3.62 -7.14 16.00
N ALA A 156 3.32 -7.85 17.09
CA ALA A 156 4.30 -8.56 17.90
C ALA A 156 4.99 -9.70 17.11
N GLU A 157 4.23 -10.50 16.35
CA GLU A 157 4.75 -11.59 15.52
C GLU A 157 5.70 -11.09 14.42
N ASN A 158 5.50 -9.85 13.93
CA ASN A 158 6.33 -9.23 12.91
C ASN A 158 7.41 -8.30 13.49
N ASN A 159 7.55 -8.21 14.82
CA ASN A 159 8.48 -7.32 15.51
C ASN A 159 8.34 -5.85 15.05
N ARG A 160 7.10 -5.38 14.94
CA ARG A 160 6.73 -4.03 14.49
C ARG A 160 5.79 -3.37 15.48
N THR A 161 5.68 -2.05 15.39
CA THR A 161 4.67 -1.29 16.14
C THR A 161 3.31 -1.38 15.43
N ARG A 162 2.24 -1.00 16.16
CA ARG A 162 0.90 -0.90 15.58
C ARG A 162 0.87 0.13 14.44
N GLU A 163 1.51 1.27 14.61
CA GLU A 163 1.57 2.35 13.64
C GLU A 163 2.21 1.88 12.31
N GLU A 164 3.22 1.02 12.38
CA GLU A 164 3.90 0.48 11.20
C GLU A 164 3.06 -0.56 10.43
N ILE A 165 2.17 -1.27 11.10
CA ILE A 165 1.36 -2.31 10.45
C ILE A 165 -0.02 -1.84 10.02
N MET A 166 -0.61 -0.85 10.70
CA MET A 166 -1.97 -0.37 10.39
C MET A 166 -2.19 -0.02 8.92
N PRO A 167 -1.27 0.68 8.24
CA PRO A 167 -1.43 1.00 6.82
C PRO A 167 -1.56 -0.23 5.90
N ARG A 168 -1.11 -1.40 6.38
CA ARG A 168 -1.17 -2.68 5.62
C ARG A 168 -2.44 -3.49 5.91
N LEU A 169 -3.14 -3.17 7.00
CA LEU A 169 -4.32 -3.91 7.47
C LEU A 169 -5.63 -3.22 7.13
N VAL A 170 -5.59 -1.93 6.87
CA VAL A 170 -6.79 -1.13 6.58
C VAL A 170 -6.91 -0.84 5.08
N MET A 171 -8.13 -0.60 4.65
CA MET A 171 -8.47 -0.18 3.30
C MET A 171 -8.76 1.31 3.27
N ARG A 172 -8.66 1.93 2.11
CA ARG A 172 -9.07 3.31 1.82
C ARG A 172 -9.68 3.34 0.42
N GLY A 173 -10.63 4.23 0.23
CA GLY A 173 -11.37 4.30 -1.02
C GLY A 173 -12.36 3.15 -1.19
N PRO A 174 -13.04 3.06 -2.33
CA PRO A 174 -14.00 2.02 -2.65
C PRO A 174 -13.36 0.67 -2.96
#